data_fbde884f52e2da7449ff74222d86e9b6
#
_entry.id   fbde884f52e2da7449ff74222d86e9b6
#
_cell.length_a   1.000
_cell.length_b   1.000
_cell.length_c   1.000
_cell.angle_alpha   90.00
_cell.angle_beta   90.00
_cell.angle_gamma   90.00
#
_symmetry.space_group_name_H-M   'P 1'
#
loop_
_entity.id
_entity.type
_entity.pdbx_description
1 polymer ?
#
loop_
_entity_poly.entity_id
_entity_poly.type
_entity_poly.pdbx_seq_one_letter_code
_entity_poly.pdbx_strand_id
1 'polypeptide(L)'
;MPRRSKPRDDLERYIAERNAREPGFAALVADAEARLAFGRQMAERRRARGQTQTQVAALMQTSPAIVSRLESGHDVRVSTLEKYVAALGFQLQLKAVPPKKRATKTSRTRRAKK
;
A
#
# COMPACT_ATOMS: atom_id res chain seq x y z
N MET A 1 1.49 38.28 -6.04
CA MET A 1 1.30 37.14 -6.64
C MET A 1 1.25 36.00 -5.75
N PRO A 2 0.28 35.31 -5.85
CA PRO A 2 0.12 34.21 -4.98
C PRO A 2 1.04 33.16 -5.43
N ARG A 3 1.58 32.49 -4.51
CA ARG A 3 2.41 31.53 -4.75
C ARG A 3 1.72 30.43 -5.24
N ARG A 4 2.07 29.72 -6.13
CA ARG A 4 1.48 28.62 -6.52
C ARG A 4 1.57 27.55 -5.55
N SER A 5 0.57 26.76 -5.34
CA SER A 5 0.59 25.65 -4.44
C SER A 5 1.51 24.61 -4.99
N LYS A 6 2.06 23.83 -4.14
CA LYS A 6 2.91 22.79 -4.60
C LYS A 6 2.02 21.69 -5.02
N PRO A 7 2.42 20.85 -5.93
CA PRO A 7 1.59 19.76 -6.41
C PRO A 7 1.05 18.90 -5.29
N ARG A 8 1.86 18.70 -4.26
CA ARG A 8 1.41 17.92 -3.17
C ARG A 8 0.28 18.58 -2.43
N ASP A 9 0.32 19.90 -2.26
CA ASP A 9 -0.74 20.61 -1.57
C ASP A 9 -2.02 20.56 -2.38
N ASP A 10 -1.93 20.61 -3.70
CA ASP A 10 -3.10 20.57 -4.55
C ASP A 10 -3.75 19.20 -4.44
N LEU A 11 -2.96 18.17 -4.39
CA LEU A 11 -3.48 16.83 -4.28
C LEU A 11 -4.17 16.63 -2.94
N GLU A 12 -3.55 17.12 -1.87
CA GLU A 12 -4.14 16.98 -0.56
C GLU A 12 -5.48 17.69 -0.48
N ARG A 13 -5.57 18.85 -1.11
CA ARG A 13 -6.80 19.60 -1.09
C ARG A 13 -7.87 18.83 -1.89
N TYR A 14 -7.50 18.27 -3.03
CA TYR A 14 -8.42 17.53 -3.84
C TYR A 14 -8.97 16.33 -3.07
N ILE A 15 -8.09 15.61 -2.38
CA ILE A 15 -8.50 14.47 -1.61
C ILE A 15 -9.47 14.86 -0.50
N ALA A 16 -9.18 15.96 0.16
CA ALA A 16 -10.06 16.41 1.23
C ALA A 16 -11.43 16.79 0.69
N GLU A 17 -11.47 17.45 -0.45
CA GLU A 17 -12.73 17.83 -1.06
C GLU A 17 -13.52 16.63 -1.51
N ARG A 18 -12.85 15.64 -2.11
CA ARG A 18 -13.52 14.45 -2.54
C ARG A 18 -14.02 13.66 -1.35
N ASN A 19 -13.22 13.59 -0.28
CA ASN A 19 -13.60 12.85 0.89
C ASN A 19 -14.81 13.46 1.56
N ALA A 20 -14.97 14.77 1.45
CA ALA A 20 -16.14 15.42 2.03
C ALA A 20 -17.41 14.98 1.32
N ARG A 21 -17.33 14.73 0.01
CA ARG A 21 -18.47 14.28 -0.73
C ARG A 21 -18.64 12.78 -0.72
N GLU A 22 -17.56 12.05 -0.62
CA GLU A 22 -17.58 10.61 -0.60
C GLU A 22 -16.79 10.13 0.59
N PRO A 23 -17.41 9.95 1.72
CA PRO A 23 -16.68 9.51 2.91
C PRO A 23 -15.95 8.21 2.64
N GLY A 24 -14.74 8.13 3.07
CA GLY A 24 -13.92 6.96 2.81
C GLY A 24 -12.93 7.14 1.68
N PHE A 25 -13.09 8.20 0.88
CA PHE A 25 -12.18 8.40 -0.24
C PHE A 25 -10.74 8.58 0.22
N ALA A 26 -10.53 9.34 1.29
CA ALA A 26 -9.17 9.56 1.77
C ALA A 26 -8.51 8.26 2.21
N ALA A 27 -9.30 7.36 2.81
CA ALA A 27 -8.77 6.09 3.24
C ALA A 27 -8.37 5.23 2.04
N LEU A 28 -9.15 5.28 0.97
CA LEU A 28 -8.81 4.53 -0.23
C LEU A 28 -7.51 5.04 -0.83
N VAL A 29 -7.32 6.35 -0.83
CA VAL A 29 -6.09 6.93 -1.37
C VAL A 29 -4.90 6.54 -0.52
N ALA A 30 -5.05 6.57 0.80
CA ALA A 30 -3.97 6.20 1.69
C ALA A 30 -3.58 4.73 1.49
N ASP A 31 -4.57 3.85 1.28
CA ASP A 31 -4.28 2.45 1.05
C ASP A 31 -3.54 2.26 -0.27
N ALA A 32 -3.93 2.99 -1.30
CA ALA A 32 -3.25 2.90 -2.58
C ALA A 32 -1.81 3.39 -2.47
N GLU A 33 -1.60 4.45 -1.71
CA GLU A 33 -0.26 4.98 -1.54
C GLU A 33 0.61 4.00 -0.77
N ALA A 34 0.05 3.33 0.22
CA ALA A 34 0.80 2.36 0.99
C ALA A 34 1.22 1.19 0.12
N ARG A 35 0.33 0.73 -0.78
CA ARG A 35 0.66 -0.36 -1.67
C ARG A 35 1.77 0.04 -2.64
N LEU A 36 1.72 1.28 -3.13
CA LEU A 36 2.73 1.76 -4.07
C LEU A 36 4.08 1.87 -3.37
N ALA A 37 4.10 2.38 -2.14
CA ALA A 37 5.34 2.52 -1.40
C ALA A 37 5.95 1.14 -1.13
N PHE A 38 5.11 0.18 -0.77
CA PHE A 38 5.58 -1.17 -0.52
C PHE A 38 6.15 -1.76 -1.83
N GLY A 39 5.43 -1.56 -2.94
CA GLY A 39 5.88 -2.09 -4.22
C GLY A 39 7.24 -1.52 -4.63
N ARG A 40 7.43 -0.23 -4.42
CA ARG A 40 8.69 0.39 -4.75
C ARG A 40 9.82 -0.14 -3.88
N GLN A 41 9.56 -0.29 -2.60
CA GLN A 41 10.54 -0.80 -1.69
C GLN A 41 10.96 -2.21 -2.09
N MET A 42 10.00 -3.04 -2.43
CA MET A 42 10.32 -4.41 -2.80
C MET A 42 11.03 -4.48 -4.14
N ALA A 43 10.67 -3.58 -5.08
CA ALA A 43 11.36 -3.56 -6.36
C ALA A 43 12.83 -3.18 -6.16
N GLU A 44 13.11 -2.29 -5.22
CA GLU A 44 14.47 -1.92 -4.94
C GLU A 44 15.25 -3.08 -4.35
N ARG A 45 14.62 -3.84 -3.47
CA ARG A 45 15.27 -5.01 -2.89
C ARG A 45 15.51 -6.06 -3.94
N ARG A 46 14.57 -6.24 -4.85
CA ARG A 46 14.75 -7.18 -5.94
C ARG A 46 15.97 -6.81 -6.77
N ARG A 47 16.05 -5.52 -7.15
CA ARG A 47 17.16 -5.06 -7.97
C ARG A 47 18.48 -5.16 -7.23
N ALA A 48 18.47 -4.89 -5.94
CA ALA A 48 19.69 -4.99 -5.15
C ALA A 48 20.20 -6.42 -5.09
N ARG A 49 19.30 -7.40 -5.24
CA ARG A 49 19.71 -8.79 -5.25
C ARG A 49 20.07 -9.24 -6.67
N GLY A 50 19.99 -8.36 -7.64
CA GLY A 50 20.33 -8.71 -9.02
C GLY A 50 19.27 -9.54 -9.71
N GLN A 51 18.03 -9.52 -9.20
CA GLN A 51 16.96 -10.30 -9.80
C GLN A 51 16.11 -9.46 -10.73
N THR A 52 15.74 -10.02 -11.87
CA THR A 52 14.85 -9.33 -12.79
C THR A 52 13.42 -9.73 -12.48
N GLN A 53 12.47 -8.97 -12.99
CA GLN A 53 11.07 -9.30 -12.81
C GLN A 53 10.77 -10.68 -13.39
N THR A 54 11.41 -11.01 -14.50
CA THR A 54 11.20 -12.31 -15.13
C THR A 54 11.71 -13.43 -14.24
N GLN A 55 12.86 -13.24 -13.61
CA GLN A 55 13.39 -14.27 -12.74
C GLN A 55 12.52 -14.50 -11.53
N VAL A 56 12.02 -13.41 -10.95
CA VAL A 56 11.15 -13.53 -9.78
C VAL A 56 9.83 -14.17 -10.18
N ALA A 57 9.31 -13.81 -11.34
CA ALA A 57 8.07 -14.41 -11.82
C ALA A 57 8.22 -15.91 -11.99
N ALA A 58 9.38 -16.35 -12.48
CA ALA A 58 9.63 -17.77 -12.65
C ALA A 58 9.63 -18.48 -11.31
N LEU A 59 10.24 -17.87 -10.29
CA LEU A 59 10.25 -18.47 -8.97
C LEU A 59 8.84 -18.55 -8.39
N MET A 60 7.99 -17.59 -8.75
CA MET A 60 6.62 -17.57 -8.26
C MET A 60 5.69 -18.40 -9.14
N GLN A 61 6.19 -18.90 -10.25
CA GLN A 61 5.40 -19.63 -11.22
C GLN A 61 4.27 -18.78 -11.77
N THR A 62 4.62 -17.56 -12.14
CA THR A 62 3.63 -16.63 -12.67
C THR A 62 4.30 -15.81 -13.79
N SER A 63 3.63 -14.79 -14.27
CA SER A 63 4.15 -13.98 -15.36
C SER A 63 4.84 -12.74 -14.87
N PRO A 64 5.77 -12.18 -15.64
CA PRO A 64 6.40 -10.93 -15.23
C PRO A 64 5.39 -9.79 -15.08
N ALA A 65 4.28 -9.86 -15.81
CA ALA A 65 3.26 -8.84 -15.69
C ALA A 65 2.68 -8.78 -14.28
N ILE A 66 2.54 -9.92 -13.63
CA ILE A 66 2.03 -9.96 -12.26
C ILE A 66 3.04 -9.30 -11.33
N VAL A 67 4.34 -9.58 -11.53
CA VAL A 67 5.37 -8.97 -10.70
C VAL A 67 5.35 -7.45 -10.91
N SER A 68 5.23 -7.02 -12.15
CA SER A 68 5.20 -5.60 -12.46
C SER A 68 4.01 -4.92 -11.79
N ARG A 69 2.84 -5.55 -11.83
CA ARG A 69 1.65 -4.96 -11.23
C ARG A 69 1.80 -4.86 -9.72
N LEU A 70 2.40 -5.85 -9.11
CA LEU A 70 2.62 -5.85 -7.69
C LEU A 70 3.55 -4.69 -7.30
N GLU A 71 4.63 -4.53 -8.05
CA GLU A 71 5.60 -3.48 -7.76
C GLU A 71 5.06 -2.09 -8.07
N SER A 72 4.02 -2.01 -8.87
CA SER A 72 3.39 -0.74 -9.19
C SER A 72 2.23 -0.41 -8.25
N GLY A 73 2.06 -1.21 -7.23
CA GLY A 73 1.04 -0.90 -6.22
C GLY A 73 -0.37 -1.36 -6.53
N HIS A 74 -0.52 -2.26 -7.51
CA HIS A 74 -1.83 -2.78 -7.80
C HIS A 74 -2.26 -3.75 -6.72
N ASP A 75 -3.55 -3.91 -6.57
CA ASP A 75 -4.09 -4.81 -5.59
C ASP A 75 -3.85 -6.23 -6.04
N VAL A 76 -3.27 -7.04 -5.18
CA VAL A 76 -3.01 -8.44 -5.49
C VAL A 76 -3.44 -9.31 -4.32
N ARG A 77 -3.57 -10.58 -4.56
CA ARG A 77 -3.96 -11.48 -3.49
C ARG A 77 -2.84 -11.66 -2.50
N VAL A 78 -3.20 -11.92 -1.26
CA VAL A 78 -2.20 -12.15 -0.23
C VAL A 78 -1.32 -13.34 -0.59
N SER A 79 -1.91 -14.39 -1.19
CA SER A 79 -1.11 -15.54 -1.56
C SER A 79 -0.06 -15.18 -2.60
N THR A 80 -0.39 -14.28 -3.53
CA THR A 80 0.56 -13.83 -4.52
C THR A 80 1.68 -13.03 -3.84
N LEU A 81 1.31 -12.20 -2.89
CA LEU A 81 2.27 -11.40 -2.17
C LEU A 81 3.21 -12.28 -1.37
N GLU A 82 2.69 -13.33 -0.76
CA GLU A 82 3.52 -14.26 -0.01
C GLU A 82 4.56 -14.92 -0.91
N LYS A 83 4.16 -15.30 -2.11
CA LYS A 83 5.09 -15.93 -3.02
C LYS A 83 6.14 -14.93 -3.49
N TYR A 84 5.71 -13.70 -3.70
CA TYR A 84 6.62 -12.67 -4.17
C TYR A 84 7.71 -12.38 -3.14
N VAL A 85 7.33 -12.14 -1.88
CA VAL A 85 8.33 -11.81 -0.89
C VAL A 85 9.23 -13.01 -0.62
N ALA A 86 8.69 -14.24 -0.71
CA ALA A 86 9.51 -15.43 -0.55
C ALA A 86 10.54 -15.54 -1.66
N ALA A 87 10.16 -15.18 -2.88
CA ALA A 87 11.09 -15.23 -4.01
C ALA A 87 12.26 -14.25 -3.81
N LEU A 88 12.02 -13.20 -3.04
CA LEU A 88 13.08 -12.24 -2.75
C LEU A 88 13.84 -12.59 -1.47
N GLY A 89 13.50 -13.69 -0.84
CA GLY A 89 14.21 -14.09 0.38
C GLY A 89 13.62 -13.53 1.66
N PHE A 90 12.38 -13.06 1.63
CA PHE A 90 11.73 -12.52 2.81
C PHE A 90 10.50 -13.32 3.18
N GLN A 91 9.96 -13.04 4.32
CA GLN A 91 8.76 -13.68 4.77
C GLN A 91 7.73 -12.60 5.02
N LEU A 92 6.52 -12.79 4.54
CA LEU A 92 5.46 -11.80 4.74
C LEU A 92 4.85 -12.00 6.12
N GLN A 93 4.68 -10.92 6.84
CA GLN A 93 3.99 -10.95 8.09
C GLN A 93 2.80 -10.03 8.01
N LEU A 94 1.64 -10.50 8.42
CA LEU A 94 0.44 -9.68 8.41
C LEU A 94 0.02 -9.45 9.84
N LYS A 95 -0.36 -8.25 10.15
CA LYS A 95 -0.77 -7.91 11.44
C LYS A 95 -2.00 -7.10 11.40
N ALA A 96 -2.96 -7.37 12.23
CA ALA A 96 -4.14 -6.55 12.37
C ALA A 96 -3.86 -5.58 13.48
N VAL A 97 -3.91 -4.30 13.18
CA VAL A 97 -3.69 -3.30 14.20
C VAL A 97 -4.90 -2.42 14.32
N PRO A 98 -5.12 -1.78 15.45
CA PRO A 98 -6.28 -0.91 15.61
C PRO A 98 -6.19 0.27 14.66
N PRO A 99 -7.32 0.79 14.25
CA PRO A 99 -7.29 1.93 13.35
C PRO A 99 -6.77 3.17 14.06
N LYS A 100 -6.26 4.10 13.31
CA LYS A 100 -5.75 5.26 13.86
C LYS A 100 -6.74 6.03 14.49
N LYS A 101 -6.45 6.55 15.39
CA LYS A 101 -7.20 7.31 16.10
C LYS A 101 -8.45 7.82 15.88
N ARG A 102 -8.97 8.27 15.36
CA ARG A 102 -10.13 8.83 15.30
C ARG A 102 -11.11 8.07 15.91
N ALA A 103 -11.06 6.91 16.03
CA ALA A 103 -12.01 6.09 16.58
C ALA A 103 -11.86 6.01 18.04
N THR A 104 -11.01 6.73 18.56
CA THR A 104 -10.81 6.65 19.93
C THR A 104 -12.01 6.77 20.72
N LYS A 105 -12.88 7.64 20.49
CA LYS A 105 -14.00 7.74 21.30
C LYS A 105 -14.78 6.54 21.31
N THR A 106 -15.01 5.93 20.28
CA THR A 106 -15.82 4.77 20.30
C THR A 106 -15.11 3.68 20.95
N SER A 107 -13.91 3.55 20.76
CA SER A 107 -13.21 2.45 21.32
C SER A 107 -13.28 2.52 22.78
N ARG A 108 -13.18 3.64 23.36
CA ARG A 108 -13.19 3.71 24.69
C ARG A 108 -14.49 3.34 25.17
N THR A 109 -15.51 3.63 24.52
CA THR A 109 -16.75 3.32 25.04
C THR A 109 -16.86 1.88 25.08
N ARG A 110 -16.49 1.19 24.14
CA ARG A 110 -16.65 -0.15 24.13
C ARG A 110 -15.93 -0.80 25.12
N ARG A 111 -14.87 -0.46 25.39
CA ARG A 111 -14.17 -1.11 26.27
C ARG A 111 -14.72 -0.98 27.51
N ALA A 112 -15.26 0.02 27.68
CA ALA A 112 -15.78 0.20 28.97
C ALA A 112 -16.62 -0.91 29.37
N LYS A 113 -17.18 -1.52 28.55
CA LYS A 113 -18.02 -2.48 28.93
C LYS A 113 -17.47 -3.63 29.26
N LYS A 114 -16.67 -3.95 29.32
CA LYS A 114 -16.14 -4.94 29.71
C LYS A 114 -16.18 -5.39 30.41
#